data_565e43b15bace3bfd5453dee0a2f098a
#
_entry.id   565e43b15bace3bfd5453dee0a2f098a
#
_cell.length_a   1.000
_cell.length_b   1.000
_cell.length_c   1.000
_cell.angle_alpha   90.00
_cell.angle_beta   90.00
_cell.angle_gamma   90.00
#
_symmetry.space_group_name_H-M   'P 1'
#
loop_
_entity.id
_entity.type
_entity.pdbx_description
1 polymer ?
#
loop_
_entity_poly.entity_id
_entity_poly.type
_entity_poly.pdbx_seq_one_letter_code
_entity_poly.pdbx_strand_id
1 'polypeptide(L)'
;LRFSATQKSATWWAEAGYEVASEQIQLRNAWKSPYRVPEKGNLTVERTAKAITVTGSCFKAIFSVTEGTLESYVLNGKSIICEPLKLNVFRVPTDNDKTHSADWDNMGLRNLKVKAGTWDVKESVSKNLVDLSVTNVYTATLPYSFTTQFSFKVMDDGTIFVSSVIDPAIKNVILP
;
A
#
# COMPACT_ATOMS: atom_id res chain seq x y z
N LEU A 1 5.54 -3.03 25.03
CA LEU A 1 4.98 -2.38 26.23
C LEU A 1 3.90 -1.41 25.80
N ARG A 2 2.71 -1.51 26.40
CA ARG A 2 1.63 -0.55 26.20
C ARG A 2 1.45 0.28 27.47
N PHE A 3 1.37 1.57 27.33
CA PHE A 3 0.94 2.51 28.35
C PHE A 3 -0.47 2.97 28.00
N SER A 4 -1.31 3.11 29.01
CA SER A 4 -2.67 3.58 28.85
C SER A 4 -2.97 4.60 29.94
N ALA A 5 -3.45 5.76 29.56
CA ALA A 5 -3.93 6.78 30.49
C ALA A 5 -5.46 6.74 30.51
N THR A 6 -6.03 6.53 31.69
CA THR A 6 -7.47 6.46 31.87
C THR A 6 -7.99 7.58 32.72
N GLN A 7 -9.21 8.00 32.47
CA GLN A 7 -9.90 9.01 33.26
C GLN A 7 -10.22 8.48 34.63
N LYS A 8 -9.81 9.21 35.70
CA LYS A 8 -9.96 8.76 37.06
C LYS A 8 -11.40 8.85 37.60
N SER A 9 -12.13 9.85 37.14
CA SER A 9 -13.51 10.10 37.55
C SER A 9 -14.38 10.44 36.37
N ALA A 10 -15.68 10.18 36.46
CA ALA A 10 -16.61 10.53 35.39
C ALA A 10 -16.65 12.05 35.16
N THR A 11 -16.78 12.46 33.94
CA THR A 11 -16.99 13.82 33.45
C THR A 11 -18.24 13.90 32.62
N TRP A 12 -18.60 15.07 32.10
CA TRP A 12 -19.77 15.24 31.24
C TRP A 12 -19.67 14.53 29.87
N TRP A 13 -18.47 14.16 29.45
CA TRP A 13 -18.23 13.55 28.13
C TRP A 13 -17.72 12.09 28.19
N ALA A 14 -17.28 11.61 29.39
CA ALA A 14 -16.78 10.24 29.51
C ALA A 14 -16.89 9.70 30.92
N GLU A 15 -17.12 8.41 31.07
CA GLU A 15 -17.16 7.68 32.31
C GLU A 15 -15.77 7.49 32.94
N ALA A 16 -15.72 7.18 34.24
CA ALA A 16 -14.48 6.77 34.88
C ALA A 16 -13.94 5.49 34.20
N GLY A 17 -12.62 5.44 34.01
CA GLY A 17 -11.96 4.34 33.29
C GLY A 17 -11.86 4.51 31.75
N TYR A 18 -12.47 5.53 31.18
CA TYR A 18 -12.34 5.84 29.77
C TYR A 18 -10.86 6.07 29.40
N GLU A 19 -10.36 5.36 28.38
CA GLU A 19 -8.99 5.52 27.88
C GLU A 19 -8.87 6.83 27.08
N VAL A 20 -8.15 7.79 27.62
CA VAL A 20 -7.94 9.10 26.98
C VAL A 20 -6.72 9.15 26.08
N ALA A 21 -5.76 8.28 26.33
CA ALA A 21 -4.57 8.13 25.50
C ALA A 21 -3.93 6.76 25.71
N SER A 22 -3.29 6.23 24.67
CA SER A 22 -2.41 5.07 24.81
C SER A 22 -1.24 5.17 23.86
N GLU A 23 -0.11 4.54 24.23
CA GLU A 23 1.11 4.48 23.46
C GLU A 23 1.70 3.07 23.55
N GLN A 24 2.28 2.59 22.45
CA GLN A 24 2.98 1.32 22.41
C GLN A 24 4.47 1.54 22.12
N ILE A 25 5.30 1.03 23.03
CA ILE A 25 6.75 1.08 22.86
C ILE A 25 7.27 -0.34 22.61
N GLN A 26 7.93 -0.52 21.48
CA GLN A 26 8.59 -1.77 21.14
C GLN A 26 9.89 -1.89 21.94
N LEU A 27 9.98 -2.87 22.84
CA LEU A 27 11.15 -3.05 23.70
C LEU A 27 12.26 -3.90 23.08
N ARG A 28 11.92 -4.74 22.10
CA ARG A 28 12.88 -5.62 21.41
C ARG A 28 12.49 -5.79 19.95
N ASN A 29 13.46 -5.72 19.07
CA ASN A 29 13.32 -6.06 17.66
C ASN A 29 13.39 -7.61 17.49
N ALA A 30 12.51 -8.34 18.18
CA ALA A 30 12.46 -9.81 18.12
C ALA A 30 11.47 -10.32 17.06
N TRP A 31 11.01 -9.45 16.16
CA TRP A 31 10.12 -9.85 15.09
C TRP A 31 10.92 -10.61 14.03
N LYS A 32 11.05 -11.89 14.24
CA LYS A 32 11.30 -12.80 13.11
C LYS A 32 9.95 -12.95 12.43
N SER A 33 9.89 -12.60 11.16
CA SER A 33 8.71 -12.87 10.35
C SER A 33 8.29 -14.32 10.61
N PRO A 34 7.08 -14.61 11.07
CA PRO A 34 6.62 -15.98 11.27
C PRO A 34 6.54 -16.74 9.94
N TYR A 35 6.85 -16.04 8.86
CA TYR A 35 6.66 -16.47 7.51
C TYR A 35 7.81 -17.36 7.07
N ARG A 36 7.52 -18.63 6.85
CA ARG A 36 8.42 -19.56 6.17
C ARG A 36 7.98 -19.66 4.72
N VAL A 37 8.87 -19.26 3.82
CA VAL A 37 8.70 -19.59 2.40
C VAL A 37 8.77 -21.12 2.26
N PRO A 38 7.75 -21.79 1.72
CA PRO A 38 7.81 -23.23 1.46
C PRO A 38 9.03 -23.58 0.59
N GLU A 39 9.61 -24.76 0.78
CA GLU A 39 10.77 -25.19 -0.04
C GLU A 39 10.38 -25.35 -1.51
N LYS A 40 9.14 -25.78 -1.78
CA LYS A 40 8.56 -25.93 -3.12
C LYS A 40 7.17 -25.32 -3.13
N GLY A 41 6.79 -24.76 -4.27
CA GLY A 41 5.47 -24.22 -4.53
C GLY A 41 4.98 -24.62 -5.92
N ASN A 42 3.81 -24.13 -6.28
CA ASN A 42 3.16 -24.39 -7.56
C ASN A 42 2.65 -23.10 -8.23
N LEU A 43 3.27 -21.98 -7.92
CA LEU A 43 2.92 -20.70 -8.54
C LEU A 43 3.04 -20.80 -10.07
N THR A 44 2.07 -20.21 -10.74
CA THR A 44 2.10 -19.99 -12.19
C THR A 44 1.99 -18.51 -12.49
N VAL A 45 2.72 -18.05 -13.50
CA VAL A 45 2.72 -16.66 -13.94
C VAL A 45 2.32 -16.61 -15.41
N GLU A 46 1.22 -15.95 -15.70
CA GLU A 46 0.77 -15.66 -17.05
C GLU A 46 0.97 -14.17 -17.35
N ARG A 47 1.48 -13.85 -18.54
CA ARG A 47 1.75 -12.48 -18.97
C ARG A 47 1.02 -12.19 -20.27
N THR A 48 0.27 -11.09 -20.26
CA THR A 48 -0.40 -10.55 -21.43
C THR A 48 0.02 -9.09 -21.64
N ALA A 49 -0.39 -8.48 -22.75
CA ALA A 49 -0.15 -7.05 -22.96
C ALA A 49 -0.83 -6.15 -21.92
N LYS A 50 -1.86 -6.63 -21.20
CA LYS A 50 -2.65 -5.84 -20.25
C LYS A 50 -2.43 -6.21 -18.80
N ALA A 51 -2.06 -7.46 -18.52
CA ALA A 51 -2.00 -7.97 -17.15
C ALA A 51 -0.91 -9.03 -16.95
N ILE A 52 -0.41 -9.09 -15.73
CA ILE A 52 0.40 -10.19 -15.21
C ILE A 52 -0.46 -10.89 -14.15
N THR A 53 -0.71 -12.17 -14.33
CA THR A 53 -1.52 -12.98 -13.41
C THR A 53 -0.62 -13.96 -12.68
N VAL A 54 -0.66 -13.92 -11.35
CA VAL A 54 0.00 -14.91 -10.49
C VAL A 54 -1.08 -15.76 -9.84
N THR A 55 -1.02 -17.08 -10.05
CA THR A 55 -1.98 -18.02 -9.52
C THR A 55 -1.27 -19.05 -8.64
N GLY A 56 -1.81 -19.26 -7.45
CA GLY A 56 -1.46 -20.35 -6.53
C GLY A 56 -2.64 -21.28 -6.31
N SER A 57 -2.51 -22.21 -5.37
CA SER A 57 -3.54 -23.23 -5.09
C SER A 57 -4.86 -22.64 -4.58
N CYS A 58 -4.79 -21.54 -3.83
CA CYS A 58 -5.96 -20.94 -3.16
C CYS A 58 -6.19 -19.48 -3.53
N PHE A 59 -5.37 -18.90 -4.42
CA PHE A 59 -5.47 -17.50 -4.77
C PHE A 59 -5.19 -17.19 -6.23
N LYS A 60 -5.63 -16.02 -6.65
CA LYS A 60 -5.29 -15.39 -7.93
C LYS A 60 -5.07 -13.90 -7.72
N ALA A 61 -3.89 -13.42 -8.10
CA ALA A 61 -3.52 -12.00 -8.08
C ALA A 61 -3.31 -11.50 -9.52
N ILE A 62 -3.91 -10.36 -9.86
CA ILE A 62 -3.80 -9.75 -11.19
C ILE A 62 -3.16 -8.37 -11.03
N PHE A 63 -2.07 -8.16 -11.76
CA PHE A 63 -1.34 -6.91 -11.80
C PHE A 63 -1.58 -6.24 -13.15
N SER A 64 -2.09 -5.02 -13.15
CA SER A 64 -2.34 -4.24 -14.36
C SER A 64 -1.04 -3.71 -14.95
N VAL A 65 -0.80 -3.97 -16.23
CA VAL A 65 0.35 -3.43 -16.97
C VAL A 65 0.14 -1.93 -17.25
N THR A 66 -1.09 -1.51 -17.49
CA THR A 66 -1.41 -0.12 -17.83
C THR A 66 -1.42 0.81 -16.63
N GLU A 67 -1.86 0.30 -15.46
CA GLU A 67 -1.93 1.09 -14.22
C GLU A 67 -0.71 0.88 -13.32
N GLY A 68 0.13 -0.13 -13.61
CA GLY A 68 1.34 -0.42 -12.85
C GLY A 68 1.07 -0.81 -11.39
N THR A 69 0.01 -1.60 -11.12
CA THR A 69 -0.41 -1.90 -9.76
C THR A 69 -1.10 -3.25 -9.64
N LEU A 70 -1.30 -3.71 -8.39
CA LEU A 70 -2.19 -4.83 -8.07
C LEU A 70 -3.64 -4.39 -8.31
N GLU A 71 -4.27 -4.99 -9.31
CA GLU A 71 -5.63 -4.67 -9.76
C GLU A 71 -6.69 -5.52 -9.08
N SER A 72 -6.40 -6.81 -8.88
CA SER A 72 -7.35 -7.75 -8.28
C SER A 72 -6.61 -8.78 -7.44
N TYR A 73 -7.21 -9.14 -6.31
CA TYR A 73 -6.72 -10.22 -5.48
C TYR A 73 -7.89 -11.03 -4.93
N VAL A 74 -7.93 -12.30 -5.31
CA VAL A 74 -8.93 -13.28 -4.86
C VAL A 74 -8.22 -14.34 -4.04
N LEU A 75 -8.70 -14.60 -2.82
CA LEU A 75 -8.20 -15.63 -1.92
C LEU A 75 -9.36 -16.52 -1.48
N ASN A 76 -9.21 -17.85 -1.65
CA ASN A 76 -10.25 -18.82 -1.32
C ASN A 76 -11.63 -18.48 -1.94
N GLY A 77 -11.62 -18.00 -3.18
CA GLY A 77 -12.82 -17.59 -3.92
C GLY A 77 -13.44 -16.27 -3.49
N LYS A 78 -12.85 -15.54 -2.53
CA LYS A 78 -13.33 -14.23 -2.07
C LYS A 78 -12.43 -13.12 -2.59
N SER A 79 -13.01 -12.06 -3.14
CA SER A 79 -12.28 -10.83 -3.45
C SER A 79 -11.82 -10.16 -2.16
N ILE A 80 -10.53 -9.87 -2.07
CA ILE A 80 -9.90 -9.27 -0.89
C ILE A 80 -9.80 -7.75 -1.04
N ILE A 81 -9.61 -7.27 -2.27
CA ILE A 81 -9.53 -5.84 -2.56
C ILE A 81 -10.73 -5.44 -3.43
N CYS A 82 -11.32 -4.28 -3.13
CA CYS A 82 -12.48 -3.76 -3.88
C CYS A 82 -12.06 -2.91 -5.06
N GLU A 83 -10.88 -2.27 -4.97
CA GLU A 83 -10.31 -1.41 -6.00
C GLU A 83 -8.80 -1.65 -6.14
N PRO A 84 -8.21 -1.35 -7.32
CA PRO A 84 -6.77 -1.40 -7.52
C PRO A 84 -6.01 -0.56 -6.49
N LEU A 85 -4.84 -1.04 -6.07
CA LEU A 85 -3.94 -0.23 -5.25
C LEU A 85 -3.43 0.95 -6.06
N LYS A 86 -3.50 2.14 -5.50
CA LYS A 86 -2.97 3.36 -6.14
C LYS A 86 -2.41 4.33 -5.12
N LEU A 87 -1.49 5.18 -5.56
CA LEU A 87 -1.01 6.27 -4.73
C LEU A 87 -2.16 7.25 -4.49
N ASN A 88 -2.41 7.55 -3.23
CA ASN A 88 -3.26 8.65 -2.82
C ASN A 88 -2.45 9.59 -1.93
N VAL A 89 -2.36 10.85 -2.34
CA VAL A 89 -1.68 11.92 -1.60
C VAL A 89 -2.66 13.03 -1.19
N PHE A 90 -3.96 12.72 -1.21
CA PHE A 90 -5.00 13.67 -0.84
C PHE A 90 -5.85 13.13 0.31
N ARG A 91 -6.14 13.97 1.27
CA ARG A 91 -7.17 13.76 2.31
C ARG A 91 -8.13 14.95 2.37
N VAL A 92 -9.28 14.75 2.97
CA VAL A 92 -10.21 15.85 3.21
C VAL A 92 -9.56 16.85 4.19
N PRO A 93 -9.51 18.14 3.85
CA PRO A 93 -8.96 19.17 4.72
C PRO A 93 -9.72 19.27 6.04
N THR A 94 -8.96 19.47 7.12
CA THR A 94 -9.49 19.83 8.44
C THR A 94 -9.45 21.35 8.64
N ASP A 95 -9.95 21.84 9.76
CA ASP A 95 -9.88 23.27 10.10
C ASP A 95 -8.46 23.82 10.16
N ASN A 96 -7.49 22.98 10.54
CA ASN A 96 -6.08 23.36 10.58
C ASN A 96 -5.45 23.52 9.20
N ASP A 97 -6.08 22.99 8.16
CA ASP A 97 -5.57 22.97 6.79
C ASP A 97 -6.08 24.18 5.96
N LYS A 98 -6.85 25.07 6.53
CA LYS A 98 -7.52 26.20 5.81
C LYS A 98 -6.57 27.04 4.96
N THR A 99 -5.33 27.20 5.41
CA THR A 99 -4.30 27.99 4.70
C THR A 99 -3.69 27.24 3.51
N HIS A 100 -3.80 25.91 3.47
CA HIS A 100 -3.13 25.07 2.46
C HIS A 100 -4.10 24.31 1.55
N SER A 101 -5.37 24.20 1.94
CA SER A 101 -6.34 23.38 1.20
C SER A 101 -6.58 23.86 -0.24
N ALA A 102 -6.58 25.17 -0.46
CA ALA A 102 -6.70 25.75 -1.80
C ALA A 102 -5.48 25.40 -2.67
N ASP A 103 -4.29 25.36 -2.10
CA ASP A 103 -3.07 24.98 -2.83
C ASP A 103 -3.14 23.52 -3.26
N TRP A 104 -3.63 22.61 -2.41
CA TRP A 104 -3.79 21.19 -2.74
C TRP A 104 -4.75 20.96 -3.91
N ASP A 105 -5.85 21.72 -3.96
CA ASP A 105 -6.79 21.68 -5.08
C ASP A 105 -6.18 22.25 -6.37
N ASN A 106 -5.48 23.38 -6.28
CA ASN A 106 -4.77 24.00 -7.41
C ASN A 106 -3.67 23.08 -7.95
N MET A 107 -3.00 22.34 -7.08
CA MET A 107 -2.01 21.31 -7.45
C MET A 107 -2.64 20.09 -8.11
N GLY A 108 -3.95 19.88 -7.99
CA GLY A 108 -4.66 18.74 -8.57
C GLY A 108 -4.40 17.42 -7.87
N LEU A 109 -4.09 17.44 -6.58
CA LEU A 109 -3.70 16.24 -5.80
C LEU A 109 -4.84 15.21 -5.68
N ARG A 110 -6.10 15.61 -5.87
CA ARG A 110 -7.27 14.71 -5.86
C ARG A 110 -7.27 13.71 -7.02
N ASN A 111 -6.71 14.09 -8.16
CA ASN A 111 -6.88 13.38 -9.43
C ASN A 111 -5.53 13.15 -10.11
N LEU A 112 -4.69 12.34 -9.48
CA LEU A 112 -3.40 11.98 -10.06
C LEU A 112 -3.60 11.12 -11.32
N LYS A 113 -2.87 11.46 -12.38
CA LYS A 113 -2.77 10.63 -13.58
C LYS A 113 -1.54 9.75 -13.47
N VAL A 114 -1.71 8.45 -13.67
CA VAL A 114 -0.62 7.48 -13.63
C VAL A 114 -0.07 7.22 -15.02
N LYS A 115 1.25 7.15 -15.11
CA LYS A 115 1.99 6.56 -16.22
C LYS A 115 2.80 5.39 -15.65
N ALA A 116 2.35 4.19 -15.95
CA ALA A 116 3.04 2.97 -15.52
C ALA A 116 4.37 2.79 -16.25
N GLY A 117 5.36 2.31 -15.52
CA GLY A 117 6.62 1.84 -16.09
C GLY A 117 6.56 0.39 -16.53
N THR A 118 7.72 -0.13 -16.88
CA THR A 118 7.86 -1.56 -17.23
C THR A 118 7.95 -2.40 -15.98
N TRP A 119 7.25 -3.53 -15.95
CA TRP A 119 7.33 -4.50 -14.89
C TRP A 119 8.61 -5.33 -14.99
N ASP A 120 9.32 -5.46 -13.86
CA ASP A 120 10.32 -6.50 -13.64
C ASP A 120 9.67 -7.65 -12.86
N VAL A 121 9.76 -8.87 -13.40
CA VAL A 121 9.11 -10.05 -12.80
C VAL A 121 10.12 -11.18 -12.72
N LYS A 122 10.39 -11.63 -11.51
CA LYS A 122 11.32 -12.71 -11.20
C LYS A 122 10.60 -13.86 -10.51
N GLU A 123 10.68 -15.03 -11.10
CA GLU A 123 10.09 -16.25 -10.59
C GLU A 123 11.17 -17.11 -9.92
N SER A 124 10.89 -17.60 -8.72
CA SER A 124 11.80 -18.56 -8.08
C SER A 124 11.78 -19.91 -8.79
N VAL A 125 12.93 -20.57 -8.85
CA VAL A 125 13.08 -21.92 -9.45
C VAL A 125 12.17 -22.94 -8.75
N SER A 126 11.97 -22.81 -7.45
CA SER A 126 11.09 -23.66 -6.65
C SER A 126 9.60 -23.33 -6.78
N LYS A 127 9.22 -22.32 -7.57
CA LYS A 127 7.83 -21.85 -7.79
C LYS A 127 7.07 -21.51 -6.50
N ASN A 128 7.77 -21.04 -5.50
CA ASN A 128 7.22 -20.69 -4.18
C ASN A 128 7.17 -19.17 -3.94
N LEU A 129 7.77 -18.39 -4.84
CA LEU A 129 7.88 -16.95 -4.74
C LEU A 129 7.91 -16.32 -6.13
N VAL A 130 7.17 -15.24 -6.30
CA VAL A 130 7.27 -14.33 -7.45
C VAL A 130 7.52 -12.93 -6.93
N ASP A 131 8.63 -12.33 -7.36
CA ASP A 131 8.95 -10.93 -7.11
C ASP A 131 8.52 -10.10 -8.34
N LEU A 132 7.70 -9.08 -8.11
CA LEU A 132 7.30 -8.14 -9.14
C LEU A 132 7.65 -6.72 -8.68
N SER A 133 8.16 -5.91 -9.58
CA SER A 133 8.38 -4.49 -9.31
C SER A 133 8.07 -3.61 -10.52
N VAL A 134 7.63 -2.39 -10.24
CA VAL A 134 7.31 -1.39 -11.27
C VAL A 134 7.57 0.00 -10.71
N THR A 135 8.06 0.90 -11.55
CA THR A 135 8.20 2.31 -11.22
C THR A 135 7.18 3.12 -12.00
N ASN A 136 6.28 3.78 -11.30
CA ASN A 136 5.23 4.60 -11.88
C ASN A 136 5.52 6.08 -11.66
N VAL A 137 5.02 6.91 -12.57
CA VAL A 137 5.00 8.36 -12.41
C VAL A 137 3.54 8.80 -12.29
N TYR A 138 3.22 9.40 -11.16
CA TYR A 138 1.94 10.02 -10.88
C TYR A 138 2.06 11.53 -11.09
N THR A 139 1.24 12.08 -11.96
CA THR A 139 1.26 13.50 -12.29
C THR A 139 -0.02 14.17 -11.80
N ALA A 140 0.15 15.24 -11.05
CA ALA A 140 -0.89 16.19 -10.69
C ALA A 140 -0.95 17.32 -11.74
N THR A 141 -1.35 18.53 -11.36
CA THR A 141 -1.16 19.70 -12.21
C THR A 141 0.34 20.00 -12.31
N LEU A 142 0.87 20.15 -13.52
CA LEU A 142 2.30 20.43 -13.71
C LEU A 142 2.74 21.70 -12.95
N PRO A 143 3.93 21.70 -12.32
CA PRO A 143 5.01 20.72 -12.48
C PRO A 143 5.00 19.57 -11.45
N TYR A 144 3.92 19.37 -10.73
CA TYR A 144 3.87 18.45 -9.60
C TYR A 144 3.75 16.99 -10.05
N SER A 145 4.67 16.15 -9.58
CA SER A 145 4.67 14.72 -9.84
C SER A 145 5.29 13.92 -8.70
N PHE A 146 4.99 12.63 -8.67
CA PHE A 146 5.50 11.67 -7.70
C PHE A 146 5.99 10.44 -8.45
N THR A 147 7.21 10.03 -8.19
CA THR A 147 7.71 8.74 -8.66
C THR A 147 7.48 7.71 -7.55
N THR A 148 6.85 6.61 -7.88
CA THR A 148 6.57 5.54 -6.92
C THR A 148 7.12 4.23 -7.43
N GLN A 149 7.99 3.60 -6.66
CA GLN A 149 8.43 2.25 -6.91
C GLN A 149 7.60 1.30 -6.05
N PHE A 150 6.78 0.48 -6.70
CA PHE A 150 6.09 -0.63 -6.06
C PHE A 150 6.88 -1.92 -6.20
N SER A 151 6.92 -2.69 -5.12
CA SER A 151 7.48 -4.04 -5.09
C SER A 151 6.49 -4.97 -4.41
N PHE A 152 6.24 -6.10 -5.04
CA PHE A 152 5.33 -7.14 -4.56
C PHE A 152 6.07 -8.45 -4.47
N LYS A 153 5.99 -9.12 -3.31
CA LYS A 153 6.47 -10.49 -3.13
C LYS A 153 5.24 -11.37 -2.94
N VAL A 154 4.93 -12.17 -3.95
CA VAL A 154 3.79 -13.08 -3.95
C VAL A 154 4.27 -14.47 -3.58
N MET A 155 3.73 -15.02 -2.51
CA MET A 155 4.11 -16.33 -2.00
C MET A 155 3.06 -17.39 -2.34
N ASP A 156 3.47 -18.64 -2.32
CA ASP A 156 2.66 -19.80 -2.70
C ASP A 156 1.39 -19.99 -1.85
N ASP A 157 1.39 -19.51 -0.61
CA ASP A 157 0.23 -19.56 0.28
C ASP A 157 -0.76 -18.41 0.07
N GLY A 158 -0.48 -17.52 -0.88
CA GLY A 158 -1.28 -16.33 -1.17
C GLY A 158 -0.86 -15.08 -0.41
N THR A 159 0.12 -15.14 0.47
CA THR A 159 0.64 -13.91 1.10
C THR A 159 1.28 -13.01 0.06
N ILE A 160 0.91 -11.74 0.07
CA ILE A 160 1.52 -10.70 -0.77
C ILE A 160 2.13 -9.63 0.14
N PHE A 161 3.46 -9.52 0.11
CA PHE A 161 4.14 -8.37 0.72
C PHE A 161 4.19 -7.24 -0.28
N VAL A 162 3.70 -6.07 0.13
CA VAL A 162 3.72 -4.85 -0.67
C VAL A 162 4.66 -3.85 -0.03
N SER A 163 5.58 -3.33 -0.81
CA SER A 163 6.45 -2.23 -0.42
C SER A 163 6.32 -1.11 -1.45
N SER A 164 6.29 0.13 -0.99
CA SER A 164 6.32 1.29 -1.87
C SER A 164 7.34 2.30 -1.39
N VAL A 165 8.11 2.84 -2.33
CA VAL A 165 9.00 3.98 -2.11
C VAL A 165 8.45 5.12 -2.96
N ILE A 166 8.16 6.24 -2.32
CA ILE A 166 7.57 7.42 -2.98
C ILE A 166 8.63 8.53 -2.96
N ASP A 167 8.95 9.05 -4.13
CA ASP A 167 9.82 10.21 -4.31
C ASP A 167 9.01 11.36 -4.91
N PRO A 168 8.66 12.38 -4.10
CA PRO A 168 7.97 13.55 -4.59
C PRO A 168 8.97 14.49 -5.29
N ALA A 169 8.75 14.76 -6.57
CA ALA A 169 9.49 15.78 -7.31
C ALA A 169 9.04 17.21 -6.94
N ILE A 170 8.67 17.40 -5.68
CA ILE A 170 8.07 18.64 -5.16
C ILE A 170 8.99 19.19 -4.09
N LYS A 171 9.35 20.47 -4.21
CA LYS A 171 10.11 21.19 -3.18
C LYS A 171 9.24 22.31 -2.61
N ASN A 172 9.36 22.53 -1.30
CA ASN A 172 8.71 23.65 -0.59
C ASN A 172 7.16 23.63 -0.65
N VAL A 173 6.56 22.46 -0.63
CA VAL A 173 5.10 22.27 -0.59
C VAL A 173 4.72 21.46 0.64
N ILE A 174 3.66 21.89 1.30
CA ILE A 174 3.03 21.13 2.38
C ILE A 174 1.99 20.20 1.76
N LEU A 175 2.20 18.92 1.89
CA LEU A 175 1.25 17.89 1.46
C LEU A 175 0.15 17.67 2.52
N PRO A 176 -1.03 17.17 2.11
CA PRO A 176 -2.13 16.84 3.02
C PRO A 176 -1.78 15.84 4.11
#